data_00994874572d503bfe22f3b6b2123416
#
_entry.id   00994874572d503bfe22f3b6b2123416
#
_cell.length_a   1.000
_cell.length_b   1.000
_cell.length_c   1.000
_cell.angle_alpha   90.00
_cell.angle_beta   90.00
_cell.angle_gamma   90.00
#
_symmetry.space_group_name_H-M   'P 1'
#
loop_
_entity.id
_entity.type
_entity.pdbx_description
1 polymer ?
#
loop_
_entity_poly.entity_id
_entity_poly.type
_entity_poly.pdbx_seq_one_letter_code
_entity_poly.pdbx_strand_id
1 'polypeptide(L)'
;MEPVLAAVDIGGTKVTASVARREGILAKVYQPTVRTGDIRALPRQVDYLLGYACERAKVDKTSIKALGISTCSPFKKKNGYLSLLCPNICGGLAKERGILPNDWIEVPLEEELRKHFRKVKIGNDCVTAVAAERIFGAGQGEKNMIYVTWSTGIGAGAYVGGKLLLGKNSNAMHLGHTFISWVDEGQPQCGCGDYGLLEAFAAGPALEREYGEPPVEAFRKYREGEPRAMAVIGKAVRIFARGLANATSLLDPALIVIGGSVARDWDVLEPLIKHEYYSCFPPLTEGVRIVRSALDRFLGDIAALSLVMPKKWIELWKVERPWENPPDTVNLDAS
;
A
#
# COMPACT_ATOMS: atom_id res chain seq x y z
N MET A 1 -12.80 24.88 18.68
CA MET A 1 -13.13 23.47 18.38
C MET A 1 -11.82 22.73 18.02
N GLU A 2 -11.64 21.55 18.55
CA GLU A 2 -10.50 20.70 18.18
C GLU A 2 -10.55 20.36 16.67
N PRO A 3 -9.40 20.33 16.01
CA PRO A 3 -9.36 20.02 14.59
C PRO A 3 -9.82 18.59 14.33
N VAL A 4 -10.59 18.38 13.28
CA VAL A 4 -10.91 17.06 12.73
C VAL A 4 -9.98 16.79 11.55
N LEU A 5 -9.40 15.59 11.49
CA LEU A 5 -8.66 15.08 10.34
C LEU A 5 -9.49 14.00 9.66
N ALA A 6 -9.35 13.89 8.36
CA ALA A 6 -9.94 12.83 7.59
C ALA A 6 -8.86 11.98 6.90
N ALA A 7 -9.16 10.72 6.74
CA ALA A 7 -8.33 9.78 5.99
C ALA A 7 -9.18 8.92 5.06
N VAL A 8 -8.63 8.62 3.90
CA VAL A 8 -9.25 7.73 2.92
C VAL A 8 -8.22 6.75 2.40
N ASP A 9 -8.61 5.49 2.39
CA ASP A 9 -7.85 4.43 1.73
C ASP A 9 -8.64 3.95 0.50
N ILE A 10 -8.04 4.11 -0.69
CA ILE A 10 -8.66 3.80 -1.98
C ILE A 10 -7.95 2.58 -2.58
N GLY A 11 -8.59 1.43 -2.48
CA GLY A 11 -8.16 0.21 -3.16
C GLY A 11 -8.92 -0.02 -4.48
N GLY A 12 -8.48 -1.01 -5.24
CA GLY A 12 -9.19 -1.43 -6.46
C GLY A 12 -10.56 -2.07 -6.19
N THR A 13 -10.83 -2.52 -4.97
CA THR A 13 -12.08 -3.21 -4.59
C THR A 13 -12.96 -2.43 -3.64
N LYS A 14 -12.39 -1.63 -2.77
CA LYS A 14 -13.12 -0.84 -1.77
C LYS A 14 -12.47 0.51 -1.51
N VAL A 15 -13.28 1.48 -1.11
CA VAL A 15 -12.87 2.77 -0.55
C VAL A 15 -13.29 2.83 0.90
N THR A 16 -12.35 3.11 1.79
CA THR A 16 -12.60 3.27 3.22
C THR A 16 -12.34 4.72 3.60
N ALA A 17 -13.26 5.35 4.30
CA ALA A 17 -13.12 6.70 4.83
C ALA A 17 -13.23 6.71 6.35
N SER A 18 -12.40 7.51 6.99
CA SER A 18 -12.41 7.70 8.43
C SER A 18 -12.22 9.16 8.81
N VAL A 19 -12.74 9.52 9.96
CA VAL A 19 -12.52 10.82 10.61
C VAL A 19 -11.92 10.60 11.99
N ALA A 20 -10.99 11.47 12.37
CA ALA A 20 -10.23 11.35 13.61
C ALA A 20 -10.09 12.69 14.32
N ARG A 21 -9.96 12.63 15.63
CA ARG A 21 -9.49 13.69 16.52
C ARG A 21 -8.22 13.21 17.26
N ARG A 22 -7.78 14.05 18.16
CA ARG A 22 -6.61 13.79 18.98
C ARG A 22 -6.70 12.46 19.75
N GLU A 23 -7.90 12.13 20.21
CA GLU A 23 -8.17 10.94 21.03
C GLU A 23 -8.21 9.64 20.24
N GLY A 24 -8.32 9.70 18.90
CA GLY A 24 -8.37 8.53 18.05
C GLY A 24 -9.27 8.69 16.83
N ILE A 25 -9.52 7.56 16.17
CA ILE A 25 -10.48 7.46 15.06
C ILE A 25 -11.89 7.46 15.64
N LEU A 26 -12.74 8.35 15.17
CA LEU A 26 -14.12 8.55 15.69
C LEU A 26 -15.15 7.69 14.93
N ALA A 27 -14.98 7.56 13.62
CA ALA A 27 -15.84 6.75 12.77
C ALA A 27 -15.08 6.27 11.55
N LYS A 28 -15.50 5.11 11.05
CA LYS A 28 -14.93 4.46 9.87
C LYS A 28 -16.04 3.81 9.05
N VAL A 29 -16.07 4.11 7.76
CA VAL A 29 -17.08 3.61 6.80
C VAL A 29 -16.41 3.15 5.52
N TYR A 30 -17.04 2.24 4.78
CA TYR A 30 -16.55 1.83 3.48
C TYR A 30 -17.67 1.50 2.50
N GLN A 31 -17.33 1.52 1.22
CA GLN A 31 -18.11 0.99 0.10
C GLN A 31 -17.19 0.30 -0.90
N PRO A 32 -17.69 -0.59 -1.77
CA PRO A 32 -17.00 -1.02 -2.98
C PRO A 32 -16.56 0.19 -3.80
N THR A 33 -15.38 0.10 -4.40
CA THR A 33 -14.86 1.16 -5.26
C THR A 33 -15.79 1.34 -6.46
N VAL A 34 -16.27 2.56 -6.68
CA VAL A 34 -17.10 2.89 -7.84
C VAL A 34 -16.36 2.59 -9.14
N ARG A 35 -17.06 1.92 -10.06
CA ARG A 35 -16.49 1.46 -11.34
C ARG A 35 -17.26 1.96 -12.56
N THR A 36 -18.30 2.76 -12.35
CA THR A 36 -19.18 3.29 -13.40
C THR A 36 -19.37 4.79 -13.24
N GLY A 37 -19.90 5.45 -14.27
CA GLY A 37 -20.07 6.91 -14.31
C GLY A 37 -18.89 7.61 -14.96
N ASP A 38 -18.82 8.93 -14.80
CA ASP A 38 -17.72 9.74 -15.33
C ASP A 38 -16.45 9.68 -14.47
N ILE A 39 -15.35 10.26 -14.96
CA ILE A 39 -14.03 10.30 -14.31
C ILE A 39 -14.04 10.95 -12.91
N ARG A 40 -15.12 11.64 -12.52
CA ARG A 40 -15.31 12.27 -11.20
C ARG A 40 -16.11 11.39 -10.23
N ALA A 41 -16.57 10.22 -10.66
CA ALA A 41 -17.36 9.32 -9.81
C ALA A 41 -16.59 8.94 -8.53
N LEU A 42 -15.30 8.63 -8.63
CA LEU A 42 -14.47 8.27 -7.48
C LEU A 42 -14.26 9.45 -6.50
N PRO A 43 -13.87 10.65 -6.92
CA PRO A 43 -13.85 11.82 -6.02
C PRO A 43 -15.19 12.11 -5.34
N ARG A 44 -16.32 11.95 -6.04
CA ARG A 44 -17.65 12.09 -5.44
C ARG A 44 -17.94 11.02 -4.39
N GLN A 45 -17.55 9.78 -4.65
CA GLN A 45 -17.65 8.70 -3.65
C GLN A 45 -16.84 9.01 -2.40
N VAL A 46 -15.62 9.50 -2.55
CA VAL A 46 -14.78 9.93 -1.41
C VAL A 46 -15.48 11.02 -0.59
N ASP A 47 -16.01 12.04 -1.27
CA ASP A 47 -16.72 13.15 -0.62
C ASP A 47 -17.98 12.68 0.12
N TYR A 48 -18.75 11.78 -0.48
CA TYR A 48 -19.93 11.14 0.11
C TYR A 48 -19.57 10.33 1.36
N LEU A 49 -18.58 9.44 1.27
CA LEU A 49 -18.15 8.61 2.40
C LEU A 49 -17.64 9.45 3.58
N LEU A 50 -16.92 10.55 3.30
CA LEU A 50 -16.49 11.48 4.35
C LEU A 50 -17.66 12.20 4.99
N GLY A 51 -18.70 12.55 4.23
CA GLY A 51 -19.95 13.09 4.79
C GLY A 51 -20.56 12.12 5.79
N TYR A 52 -20.73 10.88 5.39
CA TYR A 52 -21.33 9.83 6.24
C TYR A 52 -20.46 9.50 7.47
N ALA A 53 -19.14 9.46 7.31
CA ALA A 53 -18.23 9.28 8.45
C ALA A 53 -18.35 10.43 9.46
N CYS A 54 -18.53 11.67 9.00
CA CYS A 54 -18.78 12.83 9.86
C CYS A 54 -20.11 12.76 10.61
N GLU A 55 -21.19 12.35 9.94
CA GLU A 55 -22.50 12.14 10.58
C GLU A 55 -22.40 11.12 11.71
N ARG A 56 -21.77 9.99 11.47
CA ARG A 56 -21.56 8.95 12.48
C ARG A 56 -20.70 9.43 13.65
N ALA A 57 -19.67 10.21 13.35
CA ALA A 57 -18.80 10.81 14.36
C ALA A 57 -19.45 12.01 15.08
N LYS A 58 -20.64 12.45 14.67
CA LYS A 58 -21.31 13.66 15.15
C LYS A 58 -20.42 14.90 15.05
N VAL A 59 -19.72 15.04 13.94
CA VAL A 59 -18.87 16.19 13.64
C VAL A 59 -19.33 16.87 12.34
N ASP A 60 -19.18 18.18 12.27
CA ASP A 60 -19.45 18.91 11.03
C ASP A 60 -18.33 18.63 10.02
N LYS A 61 -18.70 18.26 8.79
CA LYS A 61 -17.77 18.02 7.68
C LYS A 61 -16.88 19.24 7.39
N THR A 62 -17.40 20.46 7.58
CA THR A 62 -16.65 21.71 7.42
C THR A 62 -15.52 21.87 8.46
N SER A 63 -15.58 21.10 9.56
CA SER A 63 -14.53 21.08 10.59
C SER A 63 -13.27 20.31 10.16
N ILE A 64 -13.30 19.55 9.05
CA ILE A 64 -12.13 18.82 8.53
C ILE A 64 -11.04 19.82 8.13
N LYS A 65 -9.91 19.76 8.82
CA LYS A 65 -8.76 20.66 8.58
C LYS A 65 -7.79 20.13 7.53
N ALA A 66 -7.71 18.79 7.39
CA ALA A 66 -6.87 18.17 6.41
C ALA A 66 -7.38 16.75 6.08
N LEU A 67 -7.19 16.36 4.82
CA LEU A 67 -7.52 15.05 4.26
C LEU A 67 -6.23 14.36 3.82
N GLY A 68 -5.95 13.18 4.37
CA GLY A 68 -4.93 12.25 3.91
C GLY A 68 -5.55 11.17 3.03
N ILE A 69 -4.88 10.80 1.95
CA ILE A 69 -5.34 9.75 1.04
C ILE A 69 -4.19 8.78 0.78
N SER A 70 -4.46 7.51 1.04
CA SER A 70 -3.69 6.37 0.61
C SER A 70 -4.40 5.74 -0.57
N THR A 71 -3.71 5.45 -1.67
CA THR A 71 -4.35 4.83 -2.84
C THR A 71 -3.35 4.02 -3.65
N CYS A 72 -3.85 3.02 -4.37
CA CYS A 72 -3.05 2.40 -5.44
C CYS A 72 -2.61 3.46 -6.47
N SER A 73 -1.60 3.15 -7.26
CA SER A 73 -0.98 4.04 -8.24
C SER A 73 -0.76 3.29 -9.57
N PRO A 74 -0.23 3.85 -10.64
CA PRO A 74 0.54 5.09 -10.68
C PRO A 74 -0.26 6.39 -10.72
N PHE A 75 0.47 7.51 -10.55
CA PHE A 75 -0.04 8.86 -10.68
C PHE A 75 0.59 9.60 -11.85
N LYS A 76 -0.11 10.63 -12.33
CA LYS A 76 0.42 11.67 -13.23
C LYS A 76 0.18 13.04 -12.60
N LYS A 77 1.22 13.86 -12.55
CA LYS A 77 1.09 15.24 -12.11
C LYS A 77 0.71 16.14 -13.29
N LYS A 78 -0.44 16.82 -13.17
CA LYS A 78 -0.98 17.76 -14.18
C LYS A 78 -1.44 19.03 -13.45
N ASN A 79 -1.01 20.19 -13.92
CA ASN A 79 -1.35 21.48 -13.31
C ASN A 79 -1.05 21.56 -11.79
N GLY A 80 -0.03 20.84 -11.31
CA GLY A 80 0.32 20.80 -9.89
C GLY A 80 -0.43 19.77 -9.08
N TYR A 81 -1.46 19.12 -9.59
CA TYR A 81 -2.30 18.12 -8.94
C TYR A 81 -1.98 16.70 -9.40
N LEU A 82 -2.21 15.72 -8.54
CA LEU A 82 -2.07 14.29 -8.86
C LEU A 82 -3.38 13.74 -9.41
N SER A 83 -3.31 13.19 -10.62
CA SER A 83 -4.33 12.32 -11.20
C SER A 83 -3.96 10.86 -11.00
N LEU A 84 -4.94 10.02 -10.73
CA LEU A 84 -4.77 8.57 -10.55
C LEU A 84 -4.89 7.87 -11.92
N LEU A 85 -3.92 6.99 -12.23
CA LEU A 85 -3.86 6.20 -13.46
C LEU A 85 -3.77 4.69 -13.17
N CYS A 86 -4.33 4.24 -12.05
CA CYS A 86 -4.25 2.82 -11.65
C CYS A 86 -5.14 1.93 -12.54
N PRO A 87 -4.60 0.90 -13.21
CA PRO A 87 -5.39 -0.02 -14.03
C PRO A 87 -6.48 -0.79 -13.26
N ASN A 88 -6.35 -0.93 -11.94
CA ASN A 88 -7.35 -1.54 -11.09
C ASN A 88 -8.58 -0.64 -10.83
N ILE A 89 -8.53 0.63 -11.28
CA ILE A 89 -9.59 1.64 -11.15
C ILE A 89 -9.94 2.22 -12.53
N CYS A 90 -8.93 2.51 -13.34
CA CYS A 90 -9.05 3.12 -14.65
C CYS A 90 -9.10 2.04 -15.75
N GLY A 91 -10.29 1.59 -16.11
CA GLY A 91 -10.50 0.49 -17.07
C GLY A 91 -9.96 0.77 -18.48
N GLY A 92 -9.93 2.04 -18.89
CA GLY A 92 -9.34 2.44 -20.17
C GLY A 92 -7.83 2.22 -20.29
N LEU A 93 -7.13 1.97 -19.16
CA LEU A 93 -5.72 1.57 -19.16
C LEU A 93 -5.52 0.04 -19.25
N ALA A 94 -6.57 -0.72 -18.97
CA ALA A 94 -6.54 -2.17 -18.95
C ALA A 94 -7.04 -2.80 -20.26
N LYS A 95 -6.73 -2.22 -21.39
CA LYS A 95 -7.30 -2.44 -22.74
C LYS A 95 -7.50 -3.91 -23.15
N GLU A 96 -6.68 -4.82 -22.66
CA GLU A 96 -6.76 -6.24 -23.02
C GLU A 96 -7.52 -7.11 -22.00
N ARG A 97 -7.89 -6.54 -20.86
CA ARG A 97 -8.47 -7.32 -19.76
C ARG A 97 -9.99 -7.23 -19.63
N GLY A 98 -10.63 -6.21 -20.20
CA GLY A 98 -12.10 -6.08 -20.24
C GLY A 98 -12.83 -6.21 -18.90
N ILE A 99 -12.09 -6.09 -17.77
CA ILE A 99 -12.57 -6.46 -16.43
C ILE A 99 -13.33 -5.31 -15.76
N LEU A 100 -13.03 -4.06 -16.12
CA LEU A 100 -13.69 -2.91 -15.52
C LEU A 100 -14.69 -2.28 -16.50
N PRO A 101 -15.90 -1.92 -16.01
CA PRO A 101 -16.98 -1.42 -16.86
C PRO A 101 -16.83 0.07 -17.25
N ASN A 102 -15.68 0.70 -16.94
CA ASN A 102 -15.40 2.10 -17.32
C ASN A 102 -14.25 2.18 -18.32
N ASP A 103 -14.20 3.31 -19.04
CA ASP A 103 -13.19 3.66 -20.02
C ASP A 103 -12.20 4.74 -19.50
N TRP A 104 -12.17 4.97 -18.20
CA TRP A 104 -11.34 6.00 -17.61
C TRP A 104 -9.86 5.75 -17.89
N ILE A 105 -9.19 6.77 -18.38
CA ILE A 105 -7.73 6.79 -18.55
C ILE A 105 -7.06 7.38 -17.30
N GLU A 106 -7.69 8.41 -16.73
CA GLU A 106 -7.23 9.09 -15.51
C GLU A 106 -8.41 9.54 -14.66
N VAL A 107 -8.20 9.62 -13.35
CA VAL A 107 -9.15 10.22 -12.41
C VAL A 107 -8.51 11.46 -11.80
N PRO A 108 -9.09 12.67 -11.93
CA PRO A 108 -8.55 13.94 -11.42
C PRO A 108 -8.75 14.04 -9.88
N LEU A 109 -8.17 13.08 -9.13
CA LEU A 109 -8.50 12.86 -7.72
C LEU A 109 -8.17 14.06 -6.84
N GLU A 110 -6.93 14.58 -6.91
CA GLU A 110 -6.51 15.68 -6.04
C GLU A 110 -7.22 16.99 -6.41
N GLU A 111 -7.33 17.30 -7.69
CA GLU A 111 -7.98 18.53 -8.18
C GLU A 111 -9.43 18.62 -7.73
N GLU A 112 -10.20 17.53 -7.88
CA GLU A 112 -11.61 17.51 -7.48
C GLU A 112 -11.77 17.61 -5.95
N LEU A 113 -10.97 16.89 -5.17
CA LEU A 113 -11.08 16.92 -3.71
C LEU A 113 -10.62 18.24 -3.10
N ARG A 114 -9.71 18.98 -3.73
CA ARG A 114 -9.31 20.32 -3.27
C ARG A 114 -10.39 21.38 -3.44
N LYS A 115 -11.45 21.10 -4.19
CA LYS A 115 -12.63 21.98 -4.24
C LYS A 115 -13.43 21.98 -2.93
N HIS A 116 -13.34 20.85 -2.19
CA HIS A 116 -14.09 20.63 -0.95
C HIS A 116 -13.20 20.70 0.30
N PHE A 117 -11.90 20.36 0.17
CA PHE A 117 -10.98 20.27 1.30
C PHE A 117 -9.77 21.19 1.12
N ARG A 118 -9.55 22.08 2.08
CA ARG A 118 -8.47 23.08 2.01
C ARG A 118 -7.07 22.46 1.91
N LYS A 119 -6.83 21.34 2.60
CA LYS A 119 -5.56 20.64 2.64
C LYS A 119 -5.78 19.17 2.31
N VAL A 120 -5.27 18.76 1.15
CA VAL A 120 -5.29 17.36 0.70
C VAL A 120 -3.84 16.90 0.52
N LYS A 121 -3.52 15.73 1.03
CA LYS A 121 -2.26 15.02 0.76
C LYS A 121 -2.56 13.62 0.28
N ILE A 122 -2.00 13.25 -0.85
CA ILE A 122 -2.17 11.94 -1.48
C ILE A 122 -0.82 11.24 -1.56
N GLY A 123 -0.79 9.97 -1.23
CA GLY A 123 0.35 9.09 -1.43
C GLY A 123 -0.09 7.74 -1.98
N ASN A 124 0.83 7.08 -2.66
CA ASN A 124 0.70 5.66 -2.95
C ASN A 124 0.63 4.87 -1.63
N ASP A 125 -0.08 3.73 -1.63
CA ASP A 125 -0.26 2.86 -0.46
C ASP A 125 1.07 2.50 0.24
N CYS A 126 2.13 2.18 -0.52
CA CYS A 126 3.44 1.89 0.05
C CYS A 126 4.17 3.13 0.57
N VAL A 127 3.95 4.30 -0.07
CA VAL A 127 4.49 5.59 0.39
C VAL A 127 3.85 5.99 1.71
N THR A 128 2.55 5.81 1.86
CA THR A 128 1.83 6.07 3.11
C THR A 128 2.20 5.05 4.18
N ALA A 129 2.38 3.78 3.80
CA ALA A 129 2.81 2.72 4.70
C ALA A 129 4.21 2.96 5.27
N VAL A 130 5.20 3.32 4.43
CA VAL A 130 6.55 3.63 4.94
C VAL A 130 6.55 4.85 5.85
N ALA A 131 5.69 5.84 5.60
CA ALA A 131 5.54 7.00 6.45
C ALA A 131 4.96 6.61 7.82
N ALA A 132 3.92 5.78 7.84
CA ALA A 132 3.32 5.28 9.07
C ALA A 132 4.27 4.39 9.87
N GLU A 133 4.96 3.44 9.23
CA GLU A 133 5.95 2.57 9.88
C GLU A 133 7.11 3.38 10.48
N ARG A 134 7.55 4.44 9.80
CA ARG A 134 8.59 5.32 10.33
C ARG A 134 8.12 6.16 11.52
N ILE A 135 6.84 6.49 11.57
CA ILE A 135 6.28 7.31 12.66
C ILE A 135 5.88 6.43 13.84
N PHE A 136 5.16 5.33 13.61
CA PHE A 136 4.45 4.56 14.62
C PHE A 136 4.89 3.09 14.73
N GLY A 137 5.57 2.56 13.70
CA GLY A 137 5.89 1.14 13.59
C GLY A 137 7.36 0.80 13.74
N ALA A 138 7.81 -0.18 12.97
CA ALA A 138 9.15 -0.76 13.05
C ALA A 138 10.29 0.19 12.62
N GLY A 139 9.95 1.26 11.88
CA GLY A 139 10.92 2.21 11.32
C GLY A 139 11.17 3.45 12.17
N GLN A 140 10.72 3.48 13.43
CA GLN A 140 10.91 4.66 14.28
C GLN A 140 12.41 5.01 14.44
N GLY A 141 12.74 6.30 14.16
CA GLY A 141 14.11 6.79 14.23
C GLY A 141 14.96 6.54 12.98
N GLU A 142 14.54 5.67 12.06
CA GLU A 142 15.32 5.34 10.87
C GLU A 142 15.32 6.47 9.83
N LYS A 143 16.50 6.71 9.26
CA LYS A 143 16.68 7.71 8.19
C LYS A 143 16.69 7.06 6.81
N ASN A 144 17.16 5.82 6.72
CA ASN A 144 17.28 5.06 5.49
C ASN A 144 16.51 3.74 5.66
N MET A 145 15.30 3.67 5.14
CA MET A 145 14.47 2.50 5.27
C MET A 145 13.59 2.30 4.04
N ILE A 146 13.23 1.05 3.80
CA ILE A 146 12.26 0.64 2.78
C ILE A 146 11.12 -0.08 3.47
N TYR A 147 9.88 0.23 3.09
CA TYR A 147 8.72 -0.63 3.32
C TYR A 147 8.40 -1.34 2.02
N VAL A 148 8.13 -2.63 2.09
CA VAL A 148 7.72 -3.44 0.94
C VAL A 148 6.40 -4.13 1.28
N THR A 149 5.39 -3.94 0.46
CA THR A 149 4.18 -4.79 0.52
C THR A 149 4.40 -6.03 -0.34
N TRP A 150 4.08 -7.20 0.22
CA TRP A 150 4.02 -8.47 -0.49
C TRP A 150 2.60 -9.05 -0.34
N SER A 151 1.81 -8.87 -1.39
CA SER A 151 0.37 -9.17 -1.39
C SER A 151 -0.08 -9.61 -2.80
N THR A 152 -1.23 -9.15 -3.26
CA THR A 152 -1.68 -9.29 -4.67
C THR A 152 -0.66 -8.69 -5.64
N GLY A 153 0.05 -7.65 -5.22
CA GLY A 153 1.19 -7.07 -5.92
C GLY A 153 2.40 -6.95 -5.00
N ILE A 154 3.50 -6.43 -5.56
CA ILE A 154 4.71 -6.06 -4.84
C ILE A 154 4.96 -4.57 -5.09
N GLY A 155 4.86 -3.78 -4.04
CA GLY A 155 5.15 -2.35 -4.09
C GLY A 155 6.13 -1.97 -2.99
N ALA A 156 6.74 -0.79 -3.07
CA ALA A 156 7.59 -0.29 -2.01
C ALA A 156 7.45 1.22 -1.80
N GLY A 157 7.89 1.68 -0.65
CA GLY A 157 8.11 3.08 -0.31
C GLY A 157 9.42 3.22 0.44
N ALA A 158 10.09 4.36 0.37
CA ALA A 158 11.39 4.52 0.99
C ALA A 158 11.59 5.90 1.63
N TYR A 159 12.42 5.91 2.66
CA TYR A 159 13.10 7.08 3.18
C TYR A 159 14.59 6.98 2.90
N VAL A 160 15.17 8.05 2.38
CA VAL A 160 16.62 8.19 2.13
C VAL A 160 17.10 9.47 2.77
N GLY A 161 18.09 9.40 3.65
CA GLY A 161 18.58 10.55 4.42
C GLY A 161 17.48 11.23 5.25
N GLY A 162 16.47 10.49 5.72
CA GLY A 162 15.33 10.99 6.48
C GLY A 162 14.26 11.72 5.63
N LYS A 163 14.36 11.68 4.30
CA LYS A 163 13.41 12.28 3.36
C LYS A 163 12.61 11.19 2.65
N LEU A 164 11.29 11.36 2.58
CA LEU A 164 10.41 10.46 1.85
C LEU A 164 10.69 10.56 0.34
N LEU A 165 10.92 9.41 -0.29
CA LEU A 165 11.20 9.32 -1.72
C LEU A 165 9.89 9.30 -2.51
N LEU A 166 9.64 10.36 -3.29
CA LEU A 166 8.40 10.51 -4.06
C LEU A 166 8.61 10.39 -5.58
N GLY A 167 9.72 10.91 -6.10
CA GLY A 167 9.92 11.06 -7.54
C GLY A 167 9.07 12.18 -8.15
N LYS A 168 9.13 12.33 -9.49
CA LYS A 168 8.48 13.45 -10.20
C LYS A 168 6.95 13.45 -10.13
N ASN A 169 6.34 12.25 -10.10
CA ASN A 169 4.89 12.04 -10.11
C ASN A 169 4.41 11.29 -8.87
N SER A 170 5.19 11.22 -7.80
CA SER A 170 4.92 10.39 -6.62
C SER A 170 4.84 8.89 -6.92
N ASN A 171 5.59 8.42 -7.92
CA ASN A 171 5.65 7.02 -8.36
C ASN A 171 7.01 6.36 -8.05
N ALA A 172 7.82 6.90 -7.13
CA ALA A 172 9.05 6.23 -6.76
C ALA A 172 8.76 4.87 -6.09
N MET A 173 9.70 3.94 -6.25
CA MET A 173 9.67 2.63 -5.58
C MET A 173 8.57 1.66 -6.05
N HIS A 174 8.19 1.67 -7.31
CA HIS A 174 7.40 0.58 -7.90
C HIS A 174 8.26 -0.70 -8.03
N LEU A 175 8.67 -1.28 -6.89
CA LEU A 175 9.62 -2.41 -6.84
C LEU A 175 9.15 -3.63 -7.64
N GLY A 176 7.86 -3.94 -7.60
CA GLY A 176 7.27 -5.05 -8.35
C GLY A 176 7.40 -4.91 -9.86
N HIS A 177 7.60 -3.68 -10.37
CA HIS A 177 7.79 -3.38 -11.78
C HIS A 177 9.28 -3.30 -12.19
N THR A 178 10.19 -3.77 -11.35
CA THR A 178 11.59 -3.93 -11.74
C THR A 178 11.77 -5.26 -12.50
N PHE A 179 12.54 -5.20 -13.59
CA PHE A 179 12.87 -6.41 -14.35
C PHE A 179 13.85 -7.28 -13.58
N ILE A 180 13.54 -8.58 -13.45
CA ILE A 180 14.37 -9.59 -12.82
C ILE A 180 14.75 -10.72 -13.78
N SER A 181 14.18 -10.71 -14.97
CA SER A 181 14.41 -11.68 -16.03
C SER A 181 14.33 -11.00 -17.39
N TRP A 182 14.72 -11.72 -18.44
CA TRP A 182 14.56 -11.26 -19.82
C TRP A 182 13.09 -11.11 -20.16
N VAL A 183 12.79 -10.14 -21.04
CA VAL A 183 11.43 -9.93 -21.55
C VAL A 183 11.16 -10.98 -22.63
N ASP A 184 10.34 -11.97 -22.30
CA ASP A 184 9.99 -13.09 -23.15
C ASP A 184 8.51 -13.44 -22.96
N GLU A 185 7.77 -13.59 -24.06
CA GLU A 185 6.32 -13.93 -24.05
C GLU A 185 6.05 -15.33 -23.45
N GLY A 186 7.06 -16.20 -23.35
CA GLY A 186 6.96 -17.47 -22.62
C GLY A 186 6.93 -17.35 -21.10
N GLN A 187 7.16 -16.13 -20.54
CA GLN A 187 7.20 -15.86 -19.12
C GLN A 187 5.87 -15.37 -18.56
N PRO A 188 5.69 -15.42 -17.23
CA PRO A 188 4.50 -14.86 -16.60
C PRO A 188 4.33 -13.36 -16.87
N GLN A 189 3.15 -13.00 -17.38
CA GLN A 189 2.79 -11.61 -17.62
C GLN A 189 2.36 -10.93 -16.33
N CYS A 190 2.86 -9.72 -16.10
CA CYS A 190 2.39 -8.86 -15.02
C CYS A 190 0.99 -8.29 -15.32
N GLY A 191 0.32 -7.88 -14.25
CA GLY A 191 -0.93 -7.14 -14.34
C GLY A 191 -0.92 -5.88 -15.20
N CYS A 192 0.23 -5.27 -15.44
CA CYS A 192 0.40 -4.11 -16.32
C CYS A 192 0.54 -4.46 -17.82
N GLY A 193 0.71 -5.73 -18.15
CA GLY A 193 0.92 -6.20 -19.53
C GLY A 193 2.38 -6.57 -19.86
N ASP A 194 3.35 -6.17 -19.04
CA ASP A 194 4.77 -6.44 -19.27
C ASP A 194 5.19 -7.82 -18.77
N TYR A 195 6.32 -8.33 -19.27
CA TYR A 195 6.95 -9.58 -18.89
C TYR A 195 8.26 -9.32 -18.13
N GLY A 196 8.77 -10.34 -17.42
CA GLY A 196 10.07 -10.26 -16.73
C GLY A 196 10.06 -9.48 -15.41
N LEU A 197 8.90 -9.02 -14.94
CA LEU A 197 8.76 -8.17 -13.75
C LEU A 197 8.72 -8.99 -12.45
N LEU A 198 9.33 -8.48 -11.38
CA LEU A 198 9.38 -9.11 -10.06
C LEU A 198 7.98 -9.56 -9.57
N GLU A 199 6.98 -8.71 -9.72
CA GLU A 199 5.60 -8.99 -9.27
C GLU A 199 5.01 -10.22 -9.96
N ALA A 200 5.25 -10.39 -11.27
CA ALA A 200 4.72 -11.52 -12.05
C ALA A 200 5.25 -12.87 -11.58
N PHE A 201 6.40 -12.91 -10.91
CA PHE A 201 7.05 -14.14 -10.47
C PHE A 201 6.90 -14.44 -8.97
N ALA A 202 6.66 -13.42 -8.13
CA ALA A 202 6.73 -13.60 -6.69
C ALA A 202 5.50 -13.13 -5.92
N ALA A 203 4.58 -12.33 -6.51
CA ALA A 203 3.38 -11.88 -5.81
C ALA A 203 2.40 -13.01 -5.50
N GLY A 204 1.38 -12.75 -4.67
CA GLY A 204 0.36 -13.73 -4.29
C GLY A 204 -0.26 -14.49 -5.46
N PRO A 205 -0.70 -13.83 -6.54
CA PRO A 205 -1.19 -14.51 -7.74
C PRO A 205 -0.17 -15.39 -8.45
N ALA A 206 1.13 -15.07 -8.33
CA ALA A 206 2.19 -15.93 -8.85
C ALA A 206 2.32 -17.22 -8.03
N LEU A 207 2.25 -17.12 -6.70
CA LEU A 207 2.22 -18.29 -5.82
C LEU A 207 1.01 -19.18 -6.13
N GLU A 208 -0.18 -18.60 -6.26
CA GLU A 208 -1.41 -19.32 -6.59
C GLU A 208 -1.31 -20.02 -7.95
N ARG A 209 -0.83 -19.34 -8.98
CA ARG A 209 -0.62 -19.91 -10.32
C ARG A 209 0.34 -21.09 -10.30
N GLU A 210 1.48 -20.98 -9.61
CA GLU A 210 2.52 -22.00 -9.57
C GLU A 210 2.10 -23.21 -8.69
N TYR A 211 1.40 -22.95 -7.59
CA TYR A 211 0.95 -24.01 -6.68
C TYR A 211 -0.39 -24.62 -7.10
N GLY A 212 -1.28 -23.86 -7.73
CA GLY A 212 -2.61 -24.29 -8.18
C GLY A 212 -3.74 -24.06 -7.15
N GLU A 213 -3.40 -23.56 -5.95
CA GLU A 213 -4.34 -23.24 -4.89
C GLU A 213 -3.94 -21.90 -4.23
N PRO A 214 -4.84 -21.25 -3.46
CA PRO A 214 -4.54 -19.98 -2.79
C PRO A 214 -3.26 -20.04 -1.95
N PRO A 215 -2.50 -18.95 -1.81
CA PRO A 215 -1.24 -18.93 -1.06
C PRO A 215 -1.35 -19.46 0.37
N VAL A 216 -2.48 -19.22 1.04
CA VAL A 216 -2.71 -19.72 2.41
C VAL A 216 -2.62 -21.25 2.47
N GLU A 217 -3.10 -21.95 1.45
CA GLU A 217 -3.02 -23.40 1.38
C GLU A 217 -1.58 -23.87 1.09
N ALA A 218 -0.87 -23.17 0.19
CA ALA A 218 0.55 -23.45 -0.04
C ALA A 218 1.39 -23.33 1.24
N PHE A 219 1.16 -22.28 2.06
CA PHE A 219 1.85 -22.11 3.34
C PHE A 219 1.46 -23.15 4.38
N ARG A 220 0.19 -23.55 4.42
CA ARG A 220 -0.24 -24.67 5.28
C ARG A 220 0.48 -25.96 4.91
N LYS A 221 0.52 -26.29 3.62
CA LYS A 221 1.21 -27.49 3.10
C LYS A 221 2.72 -27.43 3.28
N TYR A 222 3.31 -26.23 3.18
CA TYR A 222 4.74 -26.04 3.49
C TYR A 222 5.04 -26.48 4.94
N ARG A 223 4.21 -26.10 5.93
CA ARG A 223 4.38 -26.50 7.34
C ARG A 223 4.21 -28.01 7.56
N GLU A 224 3.47 -28.67 6.67
CA GLU A 224 3.34 -30.15 6.67
C GLU A 224 4.52 -30.85 5.97
N GLY A 225 5.46 -30.08 5.40
CA GLY A 225 6.63 -30.63 4.71
C GLY A 225 6.37 -31.09 3.29
N GLU A 226 5.30 -30.63 2.63
CA GLU A 226 4.98 -31.01 1.26
C GLU A 226 6.04 -30.50 0.28
N PRO A 227 6.69 -31.39 -0.52
CA PRO A 227 7.80 -30.99 -1.38
C PRO A 227 7.43 -29.94 -2.45
N ARG A 228 6.20 -30.00 -3.01
CA ARG A 228 5.73 -29.04 -4.02
C ARG A 228 5.54 -27.65 -3.42
N ALA A 229 4.90 -27.54 -2.26
CA ALA A 229 4.74 -26.28 -1.56
C ALA A 229 6.10 -25.66 -1.18
N MET A 230 7.02 -26.49 -0.68
CA MET A 230 8.39 -26.06 -0.36
C MET A 230 9.13 -25.52 -1.59
N ALA A 231 9.02 -26.19 -2.74
CA ALA A 231 9.65 -25.75 -3.98
C ALA A 231 9.07 -24.44 -4.49
N VAL A 232 7.74 -24.29 -4.51
CA VAL A 232 7.04 -23.09 -5.00
C VAL A 232 7.34 -21.88 -4.11
N ILE A 233 7.21 -22.03 -2.80
CA ILE A 233 7.48 -20.94 -1.84
C ILE A 233 8.96 -20.58 -1.86
N GLY A 234 9.87 -21.56 -1.88
CA GLY A 234 11.32 -21.32 -1.96
C GLY A 234 11.72 -20.57 -3.23
N LYS A 235 11.12 -20.90 -4.38
CA LYS A 235 11.34 -20.18 -5.66
C LYS A 235 10.87 -18.72 -5.54
N ALA A 236 9.65 -18.48 -5.04
CA ALA A 236 9.09 -17.14 -4.90
C ALA A 236 9.91 -16.28 -3.92
N VAL A 237 10.31 -16.84 -2.77
CA VAL A 237 11.17 -16.17 -1.79
C VAL A 237 12.52 -15.79 -2.39
N ARG A 238 13.17 -16.70 -3.12
CA ARG A 238 14.46 -16.40 -3.78
C ARG A 238 14.34 -15.24 -4.75
N ILE A 239 13.30 -15.21 -5.55
CA ILE A 239 13.04 -14.14 -6.52
C ILE A 239 12.73 -12.82 -5.78
N PHE A 240 11.91 -12.86 -4.74
CA PHE A 240 11.59 -11.71 -3.92
C PHE A 240 12.83 -11.12 -3.22
N ALA A 241 13.68 -11.98 -2.64
CA ALA A 241 14.92 -11.56 -2.00
C ALA A 241 15.89 -10.87 -2.97
N ARG A 242 15.96 -11.31 -4.22
CA ARG A 242 16.73 -10.62 -5.27
C ARG A 242 16.16 -9.25 -5.59
N GLY A 243 14.83 -9.09 -5.60
CA GLY A 243 14.17 -7.78 -5.69
C GLY A 243 14.57 -6.86 -4.53
N LEU A 244 14.62 -7.39 -3.30
CA LEU A 244 15.09 -6.63 -2.15
C LEU A 244 16.57 -6.24 -2.28
N ALA A 245 17.43 -7.15 -2.75
CA ALA A 245 18.85 -6.86 -2.99
C ALA A 245 19.06 -5.79 -4.08
N ASN A 246 18.23 -5.78 -5.13
CA ASN A 246 18.24 -4.70 -6.13
C ASN A 246 17.89 -3.35 -5.50
N ALA A 247 16.84 -3.29 -4.67
CA ALA A 247 16.48 -2.08 -3.95
C ALA A 247 17.58 -1.63 -2.98
N THR A 248 18.25 -2.58 -2.32
CA THR A 248 19.40 -2.31 -1.45
C THR A 248 20.57 -1.70 -2.22
N SER A 249 20.90 -2.26 -3.37
CA SER A 249 21.98 -1.73 -4.24
C SER A 249 21.72 -0.30 -4.74
N LEU A 250 20.45 0.13 -4.77
CA LEU A 250 20.06 1.46 -5.23
C LEU A 250 19.95 2.48 -4.09
N LEU A 251 19.55 2.05 -2.88
CA LEU A 251 19.12 2.95 -1.81
C LEU A 251 19.90 2.80 -0.49
N ASP A 252 20.68 1.75 -0.35
CA ASP A 252 21.50 1.46 0.85
C ASP A 252 20.71 1.63 2.17
N PRO A 253 19.62 0.85 2.40
CA PRO A 253 18.78 1.01 3.57
C PRO A 253 19.40 0.33 4.80
N ALA A 254 19.20 0.92 5.98
CA ALA A 254 19.49 0.26 7.26
C ALA A 254 18.38 -0.72 7.68
N LEU A 255 17.17 -0.56 7.13
CA LEU A 255 16.00 -1.35 7.51
C LEU A 255 15.09 -1.60 6.31
N ILE A 256 14.67 -2.85 6.16
CA ILE A 256 13.58 -3.27 5.26
C ILE A 256 12.42 -3.78 6.12
N VAL A 257 11.27 -3.16 6.00
CA VAL A 257 10.02 -3.58 6.66
C VAL A 257 9.14 -4.26 5.63
N ILE A 258 8.70 -5.48 5.88
CA ILE A 258 7.88 -6.27 4.96
C ILE A 258 6.47 -6.43 5.54
N GLY A 259 5.46 -6.01 4.77
CA GLY A 259 4.05 -6.16 5.09
C GLY A 259 3.26 -6.79 3.94
N GLY A 260 1.94 -6.79 4.05
CA GLY A 260 1.04 -7.35 3.05
C GLY A 260 0.54 -8.75 3.41
N SER A 261 -0.41 -9.28 2.62
CA SER A 261 -1.11 -10.53 2.95
C SER A 261 -0.22 -11.77 2.92
N VAL A 262 0.77 -11.81 2.03
CA VAL A 262 1.75 -12.92 1.97
C VAL A 262 2.65 -12.91 3.21
N ALA A 263 3.03 -11.72 3.69
CA ALA A 263 3.88 -11.57 4.87
C ALA A 263 3.21 -12.02 6.19
N ARG A 264 1.94 -12.42 6.18
CA ARG A 264 1.28 -13.02 7.36
C ARG A 264 1.90 -14.34 7.79
N ASP A 265 2.46 -15.08 6.84
CA ASP A 265 3.17 -16.34 7.07
C ASP A 265 4.66 -16.10 7.40
N TRP A 266 4.91 -15.10 8.25
CA TRP A 266 6.26 -14.61 8.60
C TRP A 266 7.14 -15.67 9.23
N ASP A 267 6.58 -16.58 10.01
CA ASP A 267 7.26 -17.73 10.60
C ASP A 267 7.97 -18.60 9.56
N VAL A 268 7.36 -18.80 8.39
CA VAL A 268 7.95 -19.51 7.25
C VAL A 268 8.89 -18.60 6.47
N LEU A 269 8.46 -17.36 6.24
CA LEU A 269 9.13 -16.45 5.31
C LEU A 269 10.42 -15.85 5.86
N GLU A 270 10.47 -15.48 7.14
CA GLU A 270 11.62 -14.78 7.72
C GLU A 270 12.95 -15.52 7.50
N PRO A 271 13.09 -16.81 7.91
CA PRO A 271 14.33 -17.53 7.73
C PRO A 271 14.72 -17.69 6.25
N LEU A 272 13.75 -17.93 5.38
CA LEU A 272 13.98 -18.11 3.94
C LEU A 272 14.41 -16.79 3.29
N ILE A 273 13.74 -15.68 3.57
CA ILE A 273 14.09 -14.35 3.06
C ILE A 273 15.49 -13.96 3.50
N LYS A 274 15.81 -14.11 4.79
CA LYS A 274 17.12 -13.77 5.33
C LYS A 274 18.23 -14.62 4.68
N HIS A 275 18.01 -15.92 4.53
CA HIS A 275 18.96 -16.82 3.88
C HIS A 275 19.26 -16.37 2.44
N GLU A 276 18.23 -16.17 1.62
CA GLU A 276 18.38 -15.79 0.22
C GLU A 276 18.92 -14.36 0.04
N TYR A 277 18.48 -13.43 0.90
CA TYR A 277 18.90 -12.03 0.82
C TYR A 277 20.37 -11.82 1.20
N TYR A 278 20.82 -12.37 2.34
CA TYR A 278 22.20 -12.20 2.77
C TYR A 278 23.21 -13.00 1.94
N SER A 279 22.72 -13.93 1.09
CA SER A 279 23.58 -14.57 0.07
C SER A 279 23.82 -13.66 -1.15
N CYS A 280 23.04 -12.58 -1.32
CA CYS A 280 23.23 -11.62 -2.41
C CYS A 280 24.30 -10.60 -2.03
N PHE A 281 25.48 -10.71 -2.61
CA PHE A 281 26.62 -9.80 -2.43
C PHE A 281 26.73 -9.22 -1.00
N PRO A 282 27.26 -9.96 -0.03
CA PRO A 282 27.29 -9.60 1.39
C PRO A 282 27.76 -8.18 1.71
N PRO A 283 28.77 -7.59 1.00
CA PRO A 283 29.19 -6.21 1.27
C PRO A 283 28.07 -5.15 1.17
N LEU A 284 26.96 -5.43 0.46
CA LEU A 284 25.81 -4.52 0.37
C LEU A 284 24.67 -4.94 1.29
N THR A 285 24.51 -6.23 1.58
CA THR A 285 23.35 -6.74 2.32
C THR A 285 23.63 -6.96 3.81
N GLU A 286 24.91 -7.10 4.19
CA GLU A 286 25.30 -7.28 5.58
C GLU A 286 24.90 -6.07 6.45
N GLY A 287 24.32 -6.34 7.63
CA GLY A 287 23.88 -5.30 8.57
C GLY A 287 22.50 -4.69 8.25
N VAL A 288 21.92 -4.92 7.08
CA VAL A 288 20.55 -4.49 6.78
C VAL A 288 19.57 -5.33 7.61
N ARG A 289 18.73 -4.68 8.40
CA ARG A 289 17.72 -5.38 9.19
C ARG A 289 16.47 -5.65 8.34
N ILE A 290 15.99 -6.88 8.38
CA ILE A 290 14.73 -7.26 7.73
C ILE A 290 13.73 -7.67 8.81
N VAL A 291 12.59 -6.99 8.85
CA VAL A 291 11.56 -7.20 9.87
C VAL A 291 10.16 -7.19 9.26
N ARG A 292 9.21 -7.82 9.95
CA ARG A 292 7.79 -7.70 9.62
C ARG A 292 7.25 -6.32 9.99
N SER A 293 6.26 -5.84 9.25
CA SER A 293 5.47 -4.65 9.58
C SER A 293 4.92 -4.74 11.00
N ALA A 294 5.15 -3.69 11.79
CA ALA A 294 4.62 -3.60 13.13
C ALA A 294 3.17 -3.10 13.16
N LEU A 295 2.74 -2.44 12.08
CA LEU A 295 1.40 -1.87 11.98
C LEU A 295 0.42 -2.80 11.26
N ASP A 296 0.89 -3.69 10.38
CA ASP A 296 0.16 -4.75 9.67
C ASP A 296 -1.33 -4.40 9.42
N ARG A 297 -2.25 -5.00 10.20
CA ARG A 297 -3.70 -4.79 10.08
C ARG A 297 -4.17 -3.35 10.30
N PHE A 298 -3.36 -2.53 10.98
CA PHE A 298 -3.71 -1.15 11.30
C PHE A 298 -3.24 -0.15 10.22
N LEU A 299 -2.44 -0.58 9.26
CA LEU A 299 -1.89 0.30 8.23
C LEU A 299 -2.98 1.06 7.46
N GLY A 300 -4.06 0.37 7.05
CA GLY A 300 -5.17 1.02 6.36
C GLY A 300 -5.85 2.15 7.15
N ASP A 301 -5.73 2.13 8.48
CA ASP A 301 -6.35 3.13 9.35
C ASP A 301 -5.46 4.35 9.57
N ILE A 302 -4.15 4.15 9.69
CA ILE A 302 -3.23 5.22 10.10
C ILE A 302 -2.31 5.72 9.00
N ALA A 303 -2.13 4.95 7.92
CA ALA A 303 -1.23 5.33 6.83
C ALA A 303 -1.63 6.67 6.19
N ALA A 304 -2.89 6.81 5.81
CA ALA A 304 -3.41 8.05 5.24
C ALA A 304 -3.42 9.21 6.25
N LEU A 305 -3.77 8.94 7.53
CA LEU A 305 -3.72 9.93 8.61
C LEU A 305 -2.31 10.46 8.85
N SER A 306 -1.28 9.60 8.77
CA SER A 306 0.12 9.97 8.99
C SER A 306 0.61 11.11 8.09
N LEU A 307 0.02 11.24 6.89
CA LEU A 307 0.37 12.30 5.94
C LEU A 307 -0.05 13.70 6.43
N VAL A 308 -1.07 13.80 7.25
CA VAL A 308 -1.72 15.06 7.63
C VAL A 308 -1.71 15.34 9.12
N MET A 309 -1.30 14.38 9.93
CA MET A 309 -1.33 14.44 11.39
C MET A 309 -0.37 15.51 11.93
N PRO A 310 -0.82 16.39 12.86
CA PRO A 310 0.04 17.36 13.53
C PRO A 310 1.07 16.66 14.45
N LYS A 311 2.26 17.26 14.61
CA LYS A 311 3.31 16.72 15.48
C LYS A 311 2.82 16.38 16.90
N LYS A 312 2.00 17.26 17.50
CA LYS A 312 1.43 17.02 18.85
C LYS A 312 0.57 15.76 18.92
N TRP A 313 -0.15 15.42 17.86
CA TRP A 313 -0.94 14.19 17.81
C TRP A 313 -0.03 12.98 17.59
N ILE A 314 0.99 13.11 16.76
CA ILE A 314 1.97 12.05 16.54
C ILE A 314 2.61 11.63 17.86
N GLU A 315 3.08 12.59 18.67
CA GLU A 315 3.72 12.28 19.96
C GLU A 315 2.74 11.61 20.94
N LEU A 316 1.50 12.06 20.98
CA LEU A 316 0.46 11.45 21.80
C LEU A 316 0.14 10.03 21.31
N TRP A 317 -0.10 9.87 20.02
CA TRP A 317 -0.47 8.58 19.43
C TRP A 317 0.63 7.54 19.53
N LYS A 318 1.90 7.92 19.53
CA LYS A 318 3.00 6.99 19.80
C LYS A 318 2.91 6.35 21.18
N VAL A 319 2.38 7.07 22.17
CA VAL A 319 2.24 6.59 23.55
C VAL A 319 0.91 5.85 23.75
N GLU A 320 -0.19 6.47 23.33
CA GLU A 320 -1.54 5.98 23.62
C GLU A 320 -2.01 4.90 22.64
N ARG A 321 -1.43 4.86 21.43
CA ARG A 321 -1.73 3.90 20.35
C ARG A 321 -3.24 3.72 20.07
N PRO A 322 -4.02 4.82 19.89
CA PRO A 322 -5.47 4.72 19.78
C PRO A 322 -5.96 3.97 18.52
N TRP A 323 -5.10 3.76 17.55
CA TRP A 323 -5.40 2.95 16.37
C TRP A 323 -5.53 1.45 16.67
N GLU A 324 -5.10 0.96 17.83
CA GLU A 324 -5.24 -0.46 18.20
C GLU A 324 -6.69 -0.82 18.54
N ASN A 325 -7.49 0.18 18.88
CA ASN A 325 -8.90 0.03 19.19
C ASN A 325 -9.76 0.98 18.30
N PRO A 326 -9.72 0.80 16.96
CA PRO A 326 -10.53 1.61 16.08
C PRO A 326 -12.02 1.27 16.26
N PRO A 327 -12.92 2.20 15.94
CA PRO A 327 -14.35 1.90 15.89
C PRO A 327 -14.65 0.87 14.79
N ASP A 328 -15.76 0.16 14.93
CA ASP A 328 -16.24 -0.77 13.92
C ASP A 328 -16.40 -0.07 12.56
N THR A 329 -15.94 -0.75 11.51
CA THR A 329 -16.09 -0.25 10.16
C THR A 329 -17.48 -0.59 9.62
N VAL A 330 -18.24 0.40 9.18
CA VAL A 330 -19.58 0.24 8.66
C VAL A 330 -19.57 0.11 7.14
N ASN A 331 -20.24 -0.93 6.64
CA ASN A 331 -20.51 -1.09 5.22
C ASN A 331 -21.77 -0.32 4.84
N LEU A 332 -21.67 0.63 3.91
CA LEU A 332 -22.80 1.45 3.48
C LEU A 332 -23.67 0.80 2.38
N ASP A 333 -23.21 -0.29 1.76
CA ASP A 333 -24.03 -1.04 0.79
C ASP A 333 -24.94 -2.08 1.46
N ALA A 334 -24.76 -2.32 2.76
CA ALA A 334 -25.55 -3.29 3.53
C ALA A 334 -26.75 -2.64 4.26
N SER A 335 -27.02 -1.36 4.00
CA SER A 335 -28.11 -0.58 4.62
C SER A 335 -29.20 -0.23 3.64
#